data_ca77ba18ae4cc4b4ac776ebdcd952fb1
#
_entry.id   ca77ba18ae4cc4b4ac776ebdcd952fb1
#
_cell.length_a   1.000
_cell.length_b   1.000
_cell.length_c   1.000
_cell.angle_alpha   90.00
_cell.angle_beta   90.00
_cell.angle_gamma   90.00
#
_symmetry.space_group_name_H-M   'P 1'
#
loop_
_entity.id
_entity.type
_entity.pdbx_description
1 polymer ?
#
loop_
_entity_poly.entity_id
_entity_poly.type
_entity_poly.pdbx_seq_one_letter_code
_entity_poly.pdbx_strand_id
1 'polypeptide(L)'
;DNGHEVVAFDLNADFVKEADAYSDLVSPATDMDDMLAQLPSPKVVWVMVPAGVPTNSTIDTLIEKLDEGDIIIDGGNSNYKDNLEQNKRTTAAGIKFFDAGTSGGMSGARNGGNFMIGGDDAEAWKVIEPLFKSIALEDGYLYTGRLGSGHYLKMVHNGIEYGMMQAIAEGFEVLEASQFDYDYEAVAKLWNHGSVVRSWLMELAEEQFAKDPKLSAISGRMHSSGEGKWTIEESLDLEVPAPVIALSLMMRYRSLQEDTFTGKVVSALRNGFGGH
;
A
#
# COMPACT_ATOMS: atom_id res chain seq x y z
N ASP A 1 -5.97 19.22 9.61
CA ASP A 1 -4.75 20.03 9.60
C ASP A 1 -4.68 20.96 8.37
N ASN A 2 -5.28 20.57 7.23
CA ASN A 2 -5.16 21.30 5.98
C ASN A 2 -6.43 22.11 5.62
N GLY A 3 -7.36 22.30 6.56
CA GLY A 3 -8.54 23.14 6.41
C GLY A 3 -9.71 22.53 5.63
N HIS A 4 -9.67 21.23 5.37
CA HIS A 4 -10.81 20.51 4.77
C HIS A 4 -11.82 20.10 5.85
N GLU A 5 -13.10 20.28 5.55
CA GLU A 5 -14.17 19.66 6.31
C GLU A 5 -14.32 18.20 5.91
N VAL A 6 -14.44 17.32 6.90
CA VAL A 6 -14.48 15.85 6.70
C VAL A 6 -15.66 15.26 7.46
N VAL A 7 -16.44 14.41 6.81
CA VAL A 7 -17.42 13.56 7.47
C VAL A 7 -16.84 12.15 7.61
N ALA A 8 -16.63 11.70 8.83
CA ALA A 8 -16.00 10.42 9.12
C ALA A 8 -17.04 9.33 9.38
N PHE A 9 -16.91 8.22 8.65
CA PHE A 9 -17.69 7.00 8.85
C PHE A 9 -16.80 5.77 8.88
N ASP A 10 -17.00 4.91 9.87
CA ASP A 10 -16.38 3.59 10.00
C ASP A 10 -17.37 2.62 10.67
N LEU A 11 -17.25 1.33 10.39
CA LEU A 11 -18.05 0.29 11.06
C LEU A 11 -17.71 0.18 12.55
N ASN A 12 -16.51 0.62 12.94
CA ASN A 12 -16.10 0.76 14.34
C ASN A 12 -16.37 2.18 14.84
N ALA A 13 -17.39 2.33 15.65
CA ALA A 13 -17.81 3.61 16.20
C ALA A 13 -16.71 4.31 17.08
N ASP A 14 -15.75 3.56 17.60
CA ASP A 14 -14.65 4.15 18.37
C ASP A 14 -13.67 4.91 17.47
N PHE A 15 -13.43 4.44 16.24
CA PHE A 15 -12.64 5.18 15.25
C PHE A 15 -13.34 6.46 14.80
N VAL A 16 -14.66 6.44 14.67
CA VAL A 16 -15.43 7.65 14.34
C VAL A 16 -15.32 8.69 15.46
N LYS A 17 -15.43 8.27 16.74
CA LYS A 17 -15.23 9.16 17.89
C LYS A 17 -13.81 9.72 17.99
N GLU A 18 -12.80 8.89 17.69
CA GLU A 18 -11.41 9.34 17.67
C GLU A 18 -11.19 10.40 16.58
N ALA A 19 -11.78 10.20 15.41
CA ALA A 19 -11.70 11.15 14.29
C ALA A 19 -12.42 12.47 14.64
N ASP A 20 -13.62 12.43 15.21
CA ASP A 20 -14.39 13.60 15.67
C ASP A 20 -13.62 14.39 16.73
N ALA A 21 -13.02 13.70 17.68
CA ALA A 21 -12.23 14.34 18.75
C ALA A 21 -10.91 14.98 18.23
N TYR A 22 -10.49 14.69 17.02
CA TYR A 22 -9.23 15.18 16.48
C TYR A 22 -9.30 16.65 16.04
N SER A 23 -10.42 17.11 15.48
CA SER A 23 -10.56 18.47 14.96
C SER A 23 -12.03 18.87 14.82
N ASP A 24 -12.34 20.15 15.07
CA ASP A 24 -13.66 20.75 14.85
C ASP A 24 -14.09 20.72 13.36
N LEU A 25 -13.19 20.40 12.45
CA LEU A 25 -13.47 20.22 11.02
C LEU A 25 -13.88 18.78 10.66
N VAL A 26 -13.91 17.87 11.63
CA VAL A 26 -14.38 16.50 11.43
C VAL A 26 -15.75 16.35 12.04
N SER A 27 -16.71 15.86 11.27
CA SER A 27 -18.07 15.53 11.76
C SER A 27 -18.26 14.01 11.74
N PRO A 28 -18.80 13.44 12.80
CA PRO A 28 -19.07 12.00 12.84
C PRO A 28 -20.35 11.67 12.03
N ALA A 29 -20.37 10.49 11.43
CA ALA A 29 -21.58 9.91 10.86
C ALA A 29 -21.91 8.57 11.52
N THR A 30 -23.20 8.30 11.70
CA THR A 30 -23.70 7.06 12.31
C THR A 30 -23.79 5.90 11.33
N ASP A 31 -24.01 6.21 10.07
CA ASP A 31 -24.08 5.27 8.96
C ASP A 31 -23.76 5.98 7.63
N MET A 32 -23.80 5.24 6.54
CA MET A 32 -23.47 5.77 5.22
C MET A 32 -24.52 6.80 4.74
N ASP A 33 -25.79 6.64 5.05
CA ASP A 33 -26.83 7.61 4.66
C ASP A 33 -26.66 8.94 5.39
N ASP A 34 -26.36 8.89 6.67
CA ASP A 34 -26.03 10.08 7.48
C ASP A 34 -24.77 10.76 6.96
N MET A 35 -23.71 9.98 6.62
CA MET A 35 -22.49 10.54 6.01
C MET A 35 -22.80 11.28 4.72
N LEU A 36 -23.56 10.68 3.80
CA LEU A 36 -23.87 11.28 2.50
C LEU A 36 -24.79 12.49 2.64
N ALA A 37 -25.71 12.51 3.63
CA ALA A 37 -26.57 13.65 3.88
C ALA A 37 -25.83 14.90 4.37
N GLN A 38 -24.67 14.74 5.00
CA GLN A 38 -23.83 15.84 5.49
C GLN A 38 -22.90 16.41 4.41
N LEU A 39 -22.70 15.73 3.28
CA LEU A 39 -21.79 16.18 2.22
C LEU A 39 -22.45 17.16 1.24
N PRO A 40 -21.74 18.23 0.83
CA PRO A 40 -22.21 19.13 -0.24
C PRO A 40 -22.11 18.45 -1.61
N SER A 41 -22.91 18.94 -2.58
CA SER A 41 -22.81 18.50 -3.98
C SER A 41 -21.78 19.31 -4.76
N PRO A 42 -20.96 18.68 -5.62
CA PRO A 42 -20.86 17.23 -5.79
C PRO A 42 -20.23 16.59 -4.54
N LYS A 43 -20.80 15.45 -4.10
CA LYS A 43 -20.26 14.72 -2.98
C LYS A 43 -18.94 14.06 -3.37
N VAL A 44 -17.92 14.14 -2.52
CA VAL A 44 -16.64 13.46 -2.69
C VAL A 44 -16.49 12.43 -1.58
N VAL A 45 -16.47 11.16 -1.95
CA VAL A 45 -16.35 10.04 -1.01
C VAL A 45 -15.01 9.33 -1.22
N TRP A 46 -14.16 9.35 -0.19
CA TRP A 46 -12.89 8.63 -0.20
C TRP A 46 -13.05 7.31 0.55
N VAL A 47 -12.91 6.20 -0.16
CA VAL A 47 -13.03 4.84 0.37
C VAL A 47 -11.65 4.35 0.80
N MET A 48 -11.48 4.08 2.11
CA MET A 48 -10.22 3.63 2.74
C MET A 48 -10.46 2.35 3.55
N VAL A 49 -11.03 1.34 2.90
CA VAL A 49 -11.30 0.02 3.50
C VAL A 49 -10.41 -1.05 2.89
N PRO A 50 -10.27 -2.25 3.51
CA PRO A 50 -9.42 -3.30 2.97
C PRO A 50 -9.78 -3.65 1.51
N ALA A 51 -8.76 -3.81 0.68
CA ALA A 51 -8.92 -4.18 -0.73
C ALA A 51 -9.72 -5.48 -0.93
N GLY A 52 -10.34 -5.61 -2.09
CA GLY A 52 -11.17 -6.77 -2.45
C GLY A 52 -12.63 -6.61 -2.03
N VAL A 53 -13.22 -7.64 -1.41
CA VAL A 53 -14.65 -7.67 -1.09
C VAL A 53 -15.15 -6.46 -0.29
N PRO A 54 -14.47 -5.99 0.77
CA PRO A 54 -14.91 -4.80 1.51
C PRO A 54 -14.99 -3.53 0.62
N THR A 55 -13.96 -3.27 -0.17
CA THR A 55 -13.94 -2.12 -1.09
C THR A 55 -15.01 -2.26 -2.17
N ASN A 56 -15.13 -3.44 -2.79
CA ASN A 56 -16.11 -3.68 -3.84
C ASN A 56 -17.55 -3.48 -3.35
N SER A 57 -17.91 -4.05 -2.19
CA SER A 57 -19.26 -3.90 -1.62
C SER A 57 -19.55 -2.46 -1.17
N THR A 58 -18.56 -1.74 -0.68
CA THR A 58 -18.72 -0.32 -0.32
C THR A 58 -18.99 0.52 -1.56
N ILE A 59 -18.24 0.32 -2.64
CA ILE A 59 -18.44 1.04 -3.90
C ILE A 59 -19.81 0.69 -4.52
N ASP A 60 -20.23 -0.58 -4.48
CA ASP A 60 -21.55 -0.99 -4.95
C ASP A 60 -22.66 -0.25 -4.21
N THR A 61 -22.57 -0.17 -2.88
CA THR A 61 -23.52 0.58 -2.07
C THR A 61 -23.52 2.08 -2.39
N LEU A 62 -22.35 2.66 -2.63
CA LEU A 62 -22.23 4.07 -3.00
C LEU A 62 -22.84 4.36 -4.37
N ILE A 63 -22.69 3.47 -5.34
CA ILE A 63 -23.33 3.59 -6.67
C ILE A 63 -24.85 3.68 -6.58
N GLU A 64 -25.46 2.96 -5.63
CA GLU A 64 -26.90 2.99 -5.41
C GLU A 64 -27.41 4.27 -4.71
N LYS A 65 -26.51 5.02 -4.03
CA LYS A 65 -26.88 6.12 -3.15
C LYS A 65 -26.41 7.50 -3.64
N LEU A 66 -25.41 7.53 -4.49
CA LEU A 66 -24.84 8.77 -5.03
C LEU A 66 -25.60 9.24 -6.27
N ASP A 67 -25.52 10.55 -6.51
CA ASP A 67 -26.13 11.21 -7.66
C ASP A 67 -25.13 11.34 -8.83
N GLU A 68 -25.64 11.60 -10.02
CA GLU A 68 -24.82 11.93 -11.18
C GLU A 68 -23.91 13.14 -10.89
N GLY A 69 -22.64 13.01 -11.19
CA GLY A 69 -21.62 14.03 -10.96
C GLY A 69 -20.90 13.91 -9.61
N ASP A 70 -21.39 13.10 -8.68
CA ASP A 70 -20.66 12.79 -7.44
C ASP A 70 -19.37 12.00 -7.74
N ILE A 71 -18.42 12.03 -6.81
CA ILE A 71 -17.07 11.50 -6.99
C ILE A 71 -16.77 10.42 -5.95
N ILE A 72 -16.31 9.27 -6.41
CA ILE A 72 -15.73 8.22 -5.55
C ILE A 72 -14.21 8.16 -5.80
N ILE A 73 -13.43 8.11 -4.71
CA ILE A 73 -11.99 7.85 -4.73
C ILE A 73 -11.75 6.53 -4.00
N ASP A 74 -11.27 5.52 -4.71
CA ASP A 74 -10.78 4.28 -4.09
C ASP A 74 -9.33 4.46 -3.64
N GLY A 75 -9.11 4.64 -2.33
CA GLY A 75 -7.79 4.78 -1.71
C GLY A 75 -7.31 3.52 -0.99
N GLY A 76 -7.97 2.39 -1.19
CA GLY A 76 -7.72 1.13 -0.46
C GLY A 76 -6.54 0.29 -0.98
N ASN A 77 -5.72 0.80 -1.90
CA ASN A 77 -4.66 0.04 -2.58
C ASN A 77 -5.18 -1.26 -3.22
N SER A 78 -6.29 -1.14 -3.91
CA SER A 78 -6.99 -2.22 -4.58
C SER A 78 -6.21 -2.76 -5.78
N ASN A 79 -6.61 -3.95 -6.26
CA ASN A 79 -6.14 -4.41 -7.57
C ASN A 79 -6.73 -3.51 -8.66
N TYR A 80 -5.89 -2.99 -9.55
CA TYR A 80 -6.34 -2.10 -10.63
C TYR A 80 -7.38 -2.75 -11.55
N LYS A 81 -7.37 -4.08 -11.69
CA LYS A 81 -8.38 -4.84 -12.49
C LYS A 81 -9.78 -4.71 -11.89
N ASP A 82 -9.88 -4.66 -10.54
CA ASP A 82 -11.15 -4.41 -9.86
C ASP A 82 -11.65 -3.00 -10.17
N ASN A 83 -10.77 -2.00 -10.18
CA ASN A 83 -11.15 -0.63 -10.52
C ASN A 83 -11.67 -0.49 -11.96
N LEU A 84 -11.10 -1.23 -12.92
CA LEU A 84 -11.60 -1.23 -14.29
C LEU A 84 -13.03 -1.79 -14.38
N GLU A 85 -13.36 -2.81 -13.59
CA GLU A 85 -14.74 -3.35 -13.53
C GLU A 85 -15.70 -2.40 -12.79
N GLN A 86 -15.25 -1.80 -11.69
CA GLN A 86 -16.02 -0.81 -10.95
C GLN A 86 -16.34 0.42 -11.81
N ASN A 87 -15.40 0.87 -12.63
CA ASN A 87 -15.57 2.03 -13.51
C ASN A 87 -16.70 1.85 -14.52
N LYS A 88 -16.94 0.66 -15.00
CA LYS A 88 -18.07 0.39 -15.91
C LYS A 88 -19.40 0.72 -15.23
N ARG A 89 -19.53 0.39 -13.96
CA ARG A 89 -20.75 0.60 -13.17
C ARG A 89 -20.90 2.04 -12.70
N THR A 90 -19.83 2.66 -12.21
CA THR A 90 -19.83 4.06 -11.80
C THR A 90 -20.13 4.99 -12.99
N THR A 91 -19.51 4.73 -14.15
CA THR A 91 -19.76 5.48 -15.39
C THR A 91 -21.21 5.34 -15.84
N ALA A 92 -21.79 4.13 -15.78
CA ALA A 92 -23.20 3.90 -16.13
C ALA A 92 -24.17 4.66 -15.22
N ALA A 93 -23.79 4.92 -13.96
CA ALA A 93 -24.54 5.72 -13.00
C ALA A 93 -24.21 7.23 -13.06
N GLY A 94 -23.33 7.67 -13.95
CA GLY A 94 -22.91 9.07 -14.07
C GLY A 94 -21.96 9.53 -12.95
N ILE A 95 -21.46 8.63 -12.12
CA ILE A 95 -20.55 8.88 -11.01
C ILE A 95 -19.11 8.93 -11.53
N LYS A 96 -18.33 9.91 -11.05
CA LYS A 96 -16.92 10.05 -11.38
C LYS A 96 -16.08 9.16 -10.45
N PHE A 97 -15.17 8.39 -11.03
CA PHE A 97 -14.40 7.41 -10.26
C PHE A 97 -12.89 7.62 -10.43
N PHE A 98 -12.18 7.61 -9.31
CA PHE A 98 -10.71 7.70 -9.25
C PHE A 98 -10.15 6.56 -8.41
N ASP A 99 -9.01 6.05 -8.82
CA ASP A 99 -8.17 5.16 -8.03
C ASP A 99 -6.96 5.93 -7.50
N ALA A 100 -6.69 5.81 -6.21
CA ALA A 100 -5.62 6.54 -5.54
C ALA A 100 -4.72 5.57 -4.76
N GLY A 101 -3.65 5.13 -5.39
CA GLY A 101 -2.58 4.38 -4.74
C GLY A 101 -1.89 5.26 -3.70
N THR A 102 -1.89 4.81 -2.44
CA THR A 102 -1.36 5.56 -1.31
C THR A 102 -0.13 4.87 -0.75
N SER A 103 0.97 5.62 -0.59
CA SER A 103 2.19 5.19 0.08
C SER A 103 2.55 6.11 1.23
N GLY A 104 3.35 5.63 2.18
CA GLY A 104 3.78 6.36 3.37
C GLY A 104 3.22 5.83 4.68
N GLY A 105 2.25 4.94 4.66
CA GLY A 105 1.64 4.34 5.84
C GLY A 105 1.10 5.36 6.84
N MET A 106 1.14 5.05 8.13
CA MET A 106 0.67 5.96 9.21
C MET A 106 1.52 7.24 9.29
N SER A 107 2.81 7.16 9.02
CA SER A 107 3.70 8.33 8.99
C SER A 107 3.31 9.27 7.86
N GLY A 108 3.05 8.75 6.66
CA GLY A 108 2.59 9.53 5.52
C GLY A 108 1.22 10.20 5.77
N ALA A 109 0.31 9.50 6.44
CA ALA A 109 -0.98 10.08 6.81
C ALA A 109 -0.86 11.29 7.76
N ARG A 110 0.17 11.32 8.60
CA ARG A 110 0.43 12.41 9.57
C ARG A 110 1.27 13.53 8.99
N ASN A 111 2.28 13.20 8.20
CA ASN A 111 3.36 14.13 7.84
C ASN A 111 3.37 14.48 6.35
N GLY A 112 2.40 14.00 5.59
CA GLY A 112 2.32 14.13 4.14
C GLY A 112 2.59 12.79 3.44
N GLY A 113 1.62 12.38 2.62
CA GLY A 113 1.64 11.11 1.91
C GLY A 113 2.24 11.20 0.51
N ASN A 114 2.27 10.04 -0.15
CA ASN A 114 2.60 9.90 -1.57
C ASN A 114 1.41 9.26 -2.28
N PHE A 115 0.91 9.90 -3.34
CA PHE A 115 -0.32 9.52 -4.00
C PHE A 115 -0.16 9.38 -5.51
N MET A 116 -0.66 8.29 -6.05
CA MET A 116 -0.65 7.94 -7.47
C MET A 116 -2.11 7.83 -7.92
N ILE A 117 -2.61 8.81 -8.66
CA ILE A 117 -4.05 8.96 -8.90
C ILE A 117 -4.38 8.71 -10.37
N GLY A 118 -5.27 7.73 -10.63
CA GLY A 118 -5.86 7.48 -11.93
C GLY A 118 -7.32 7.90 -11.99
N GLY A 119 -7.77 8.33 -13.15
CA GLY A 119 -9.18 8.69 -13.41
C GLY A 119 -9.35 9.25 -14.80
N ASP A 120 -10.50 8.98 -15.43
CA ASP A 120 -10.73 9.36 -16.84
C ASP A 120 -11.32 10.77 -17.01
N ASP A 121 -11.75 11.43 -15.91
CA ASP A 121 -12.43 12.73 -15.96
C ASP A 121 -11.51 13.87 -15.47
N ALA A 122 -10.93 14.60 -16.41
CA ALA A 122 -10.02 15.70 -16.12
C ALA A 122 -10.70 16.91 -15.45
N GLU A 123 -12.02 17.11 -15.64
CA GLU A 123 -12.73 18.20 -14.98
C GLU A 123 -13.05 17.84 -13.53
N ALA A 124 -13.45 16.60 -13.26
CA ALA A 124 -13.61 16.10 -11.89
C ALA A 124 -12.27 16.06 -11.15
N TRP A 125 -11.16 15.78 -11.85
CA TRP A 125 -9.82 15.87 -11.26
C TRP A 125 -9.54 17.24 -10.65
N LYS A 126 -9.90 18.34 -11.33
CA LYS A 126 -9.70 19.70 -10.81
C LYS A 126 -10.43 19.96 -9.50
N VAL A 127 -11.51 19.24 -9.24
CA VAL A 127 -12.27 19.35 -7.98
C VAL A 127 -11.51 18.71 -6.81
N ILE A 128 -10.85 17.56 -7.05
CA ILE A 128 -10.18 16.79 -5.99
C ILE A 128 -8.67 17.05 -5.91
N GLU A 129 -8.04 17.63 -6.93
CA GLU A 129 -6.60 17.94 -6.91
C GLU A 129 -6.16 18.77 -5.70
N PRO A 130 -6.92 19.83 -5.28
CA PRO A 130 -6.54 20.60 -4.09
C PRO A 130 -6.43 19.77 -2.82
N LEU A 131 -7.24 18.71 -2.69
CA LEU A 131 -7.15 17.77 -1.59
C LEU A 131 -5.79 17.06 -1.59
N PHE A 132 -5.43 16.42 -2.71
CA PHE A 132 -4.15 15.70 -2.83
C PHE A 132 -2.95 16.63 -2.65
N LYS A 133 -3.01 17.82 -3.23
CA LYS A 133 -1.97 18.84 -3.07
C LYS A 133 -1.74 19.25 -1.62
N SER A 134 -2.79 19.27 -0.80
CA SER A 134 -2.71 19.69 0.59
C SER A 134 -2.20 18.61 1.54
N ILE A 135 -2.42 17.32 1.21
CA ILE A 135 -2.08 16.18 2.08
C ILE A 135 -0.83 15.42 1.63
N ALA A 136 -0.32 15.71 0.44
CA ALA A 136 0.93 15.13 -0.06
C ALA A 136 2.15 15.92 0.43
N LEU A 137 3.29 15.24 0.47
CA LEU A 137 4.59 15.95 0.51
C LEU A 137 4.79 16.76 -0.77
N GLU A 138 5.71 17.71 -0.76
CA GLU A 138 6.15 18.42 -1.97
C GLU A 138 6.53 17.38 -3.04
N ASP A 139 5.97 17.52 -4.24
CA ASP A 139 6.08 16.55 -5.35
C ASP A 139 5.57 15.13 -5.03
N GLY A 140 4.81 14.97 -3.95
CA GLY A 140 4.33 13.68 -3.46
C GLY A 140 3.01 13.19 -4.08
N TYR A 141 2.45 13.84 -5.09
CA TYR A 141 1.29 13.30 -5.81
C TYR A 141 1.45 13.43 -7.32
N LEU A 142 0.85 12.48 -8.03
CA LEU A 142 0.85 12.47 -9.49
C LEU A 142 -0.51 12.00 -10.01
N TYR A 143 -1.15 12.84 -10.83
CA TYR A 143 -2.28 12.41 -11.64
C TYR A 143 -1.75 11.68 -12.88
N THR A 144 -1.97 10.37 -12.92
CA THR A 144 -1.45 9.48 -13.97
C THR A 144 -2.39 9.37 -15.17
N GLY A 145 -3.55 10.03 -15.12
CA GLY A 145 -4.55 10.07 -16.18
C GLY A 145 -5.53 8.90 -16.09
N ARG A 146 -5.47 7.94 -17.00
CA ARG A 146 -6.45 6.87 -17.14
C ARG A 146 -6.74 6.12 -15.83
N LEU A 147 -8.02 5.83 -15.60
CA LEU A 147 -8.45 5.04 -14.44
C LEU A 147 -7.74 3.67 -14.38
N GLY A 148 -7.41 3.24 -13.16
CA GLY A 148 -6.62 2.05 -12.86
C GLY A 148 -5.11 2.29 -12.88
N SER A 149 -4.64 3.39 -13.52
CA SER A 149 -3.20 3.67 -13.63
C SER A 149 -2.55 4.09 -12.30
N GLY A 150 -3.31 4.66 -11.37
CA GLY A 150 -2.83 5.00 -10.02
C GLY A 150 -2.51 3.73 -9.21
N HIS A 151 -3.47 2.82 -9.08
CA HIS A 151 -3.25 1.54 -8.41
C HIS A 151 -2.25 0.64 -9.14
N TYR A 152 -2.21 0.68 -10.47
CA TYR A 152 -1.19 -0.03 -11.23
C TYR A 152 0.22 0.46 -10.86
N LEU A 153 0.42 1.78 -10.84
CA LEU A 153 1.69 2.38 -10.45
C LEU A 153 2.05 2.05 -8.99
N LYS A 154 1.05 2.08 -8.08
CA LYS A 154 1.23 1.69 -6.67
C LYS A 154 1.60 0.21 -6.52
N MET A 155 0.99 -0.67 -7.28
CA MET A 155 1.30 -2.10 -7.31
C MET A 155 2.78 -2.33 -7.68
N VAL A 156 3.25 -1.69 -8.76
CA VAL A 156 4.65 -1.79 -9.21
C VAL A 156 5.61 -1.18 -8.18
N HIS A 157 5.24 -0.05 -7.58
CA HIS A 157 6.00 0.55 -6.47
C HIS A 157 6.22 -0.47 -5.34
N ASN A 158 5.19 -1.20 -4.94
CA ASN A 158 5.32 -2.22 -3.89
C ASN A 158 6.16 -3.43 -4.34
N GLY A 159 6.10 -3.79 -5.61
CA GLY A 159 7.01 -4.79 -6.17
C GLY A 159 8.49 -4.39 -6.01
N ILE A 160 8.82 -3.13 -6.32
CA ILE A 160 10.15 -2.56 -6.12
C ILE A 160 10.52 -2.56 -4.64
N GLU A 161 9.61 -2.13 -3.77
CA GLU A 161 9.80 -2.13 -2.30
C GLU A 161 10.17 -3.53 -1.79
N TYR A 162 9.51 -4.59 -2.25
CA TYR A 162 9.82 -5.96 -1.87
C TYR A 162 11.25 -6.35 -2.23
N GLY A 163 11.69 -6.02 -3.45
CA GLY A 163 13.06 -6.27 -3.89
C GLY A 163 14.09 -5.48 -3.08
N MET A 164 13.83 -4.22 -2.80
CA MET A 164 14.70 -3.36 -1.98
C MET A 164 14.83 -3.88 -0.55
N MET A 165 13.70 -4.23 0.10
CA MET A 165 13.70 -4.78 1.45
C MET A 165 14.48 -6.09 1.52
N GLN A 166 14.29 -6.97 0.54
CA GLN A 166 15.00 -8.26 0.48
C GLN A 166 16.50 -8.05 0.33
N ALA A 167 16.94 -7.18 -0.58
CA ALA A 167 18.36 -6.90 -0.80
C ALA A 167 19.03 -6.27 0.44
N ILE A 168 18.36 -5.34 1.11
CA ILE A 168 18.84 -4.75 2.37
C ILE A 168 18.97 -5.83 3.44
N ALA A 169 17.95 -6.66 3.62
CA ALA A 169 17.94 -7.72 4.62
C ALA A 169 19.05 -8.75 4.38
N GLU A 170 19.24 -9.20 3.15
CA GLU A 170 20.33 -10.13 2.77
C GLU A 170 21.70 -9.50 3.04
N GLY A 171 21.87 -8.20 2.77
CA GLY A 171 23.10 -7.49 3.09
C GLY A 171 23.42 -7.50 4.59
N PHE A 172 22.45 -7.22 5.45
CA PHE A 172 22.64 -7.29 6.90
C PHE A 172 22.87 -8.74 7.39
N GLU A 173 22.21 -9.73 6.79
CA GLU A 173 22.44 -11.15 7.13
C GLU A 173 23.87 -11.57 6.79
N VAL A 174 24.42 -11.12 5.66
CA VAL A 174 25.83 -11.35 5.30
C VAL A 174 26.78 -10.72 6.32
N LEU A 175 26.47 -9.50 6.81
CA LEU A 175 27.26 -8.87 7.87
C LEU A 175 27.20 -9.65 9.17
N GLU A 176 26.01 -10.11 9.58
CA GLU A 176 25.80 -10.91 10.80
C GLU A 176 26.55 -12.24 10.77
N ALA A 177 26.61 -12.87 9.60
CA ALA A 177 27.35 -14.14 9.41
C ALA A 177 28.87 -13.95 9.25
N SER A 178 29.36 -12.71 9.14
CA SER A 178 30.78 -12.44 8.92
C SER A 178 31.62 -12.61 10.19
N GLN A 179 32.95 -12.60 10.03
CA GLN A 179 33.89 -12.62 11.16
C GLN A 179 34.01 -11.27 11.90
N PHE A 180 33.34 -10.22 11.43
CA PHE A 180 33.44 -8.88 11.96
C PHE A 180 32.24 -8.59 12.86
N ASP A 181 32.47 -7.81 13.91
CA ASP A 181 31.40 -7.35 14.79
C ASP A 181 31.02 -5.91 14.42
N TYR A 182 29.81 -5.74 13.88
CA TYR A 182 29.30 -4.46 13.43
C TYR A 182 28.18 -3.95 14.34
N ASP A 183 28.19 -2.66 14.60
CA ASP A 183 27.04 -1.92 15.10
C ASP A 183 26.10 -1.62 13.93
N TYR A 184 24.96 -2.33 13.85
CA TYR A 184 24.03 -2.22 12.71
C TYR A 184 23.30 -0.89 12.66
N GLU A 185 23.03 -0.24 13.80
CA GLU A 185 22.52 1.12 13.84
C GLU A 185 23.52 2.07 13.16
N ALA A 186 24.79 2.01 13.55
CA ALA A 186 25.84 2.84 12.97
C ALA A 186 26.07 2.54 11.48
N VAL A 187 25.96 1.28 11.05
CA VAL A 187 26.07 0.89 9.63
C VAL A 187 24.90 1.45 8.83
N ALA A 188 23.66 1.28 9.28
CA ALA A 188 22.48 1.81 8.60
C ALA A 188 22.54 3.33 8.49
N LYS A 189 22.91 4.01 9.57
CA LYS A 189 23.14 5.45 9.60
C LYS A 189 24.19 5.89 8.59
N LEU A 190 25.35 5.22 8.57
CA LEU A 190 26.42 5.51 7.61
C LEU A 190 25.91 5.37 6.17
N TRP A 191 25.21 4.29 5.87
CA TRP A 191 24.72 4.02 4.53
C TRP A 191 23.60 4.97 4.09
N ASN A 192 22.85 5.52 5.02
CA ASN A 192 21.81 6.51 4.72
C ASN A 192 22.38 7.92 4.45
N HIS A 193 23.67 8.16 4.76
CA HIS A 193 24.33 9.45 4.61
C HIS A 193 25.43 9.42 3.53
N GLY A 194 25.06 9.79 2.30
CA GLY A 194 25.99 9.93 1.18
C GLY A 194 26.29 8.64 0.40
N SER A 195 25.75 7.51 0.79
CA SER A 195 25.90 6.28 0.01
C SER A 195 24.76 6.11 -1.03
N VAL A 196 25.01 5.28 -2.05
CA VAL A 196 24.06 5.02 -3.12
C VAL A 196 22.84 4.20 -2.67
N VAL A 197 22.95 3.47 -1.54
CA VAL A 197 21.85 2.65 -0.97
C VAL A 197 21.00 3.42 0.04
N ARG A 198 21.19 4.72 0.19
CA ARG A 198 20.35 5.56 1.04
C ARG A 198 18.88 5.46 0.61
N SER A 199 17.98 5.36 1.58
CA SER A 199 16.54 5.25 1.33
C SER A 199 15.78 5.40 2.64
N TRP A 200 14.49 5.68 2.56
CA TRP A 200 13.65 5.63 3.74
C TRP A 200 13.66 4.24 4.41
N LEU A 201 13.78 3.15 3.63
CA LEU A 201 13.95 1.80 4.20
C LEU A 201 15.23 1.67 5.04
N MET A 202 16.32 2.33 4.63
CA MET A 202 17.56 2.34 5.39
C MET A 202 17.44 3.18 6.68
N GLU A 203 16.70 4.29 6.64
CA GLU A 203 16.37 5.07 7.84
C GLU A 203 15.54 4.26 8.84
N LEU A 204 14.51 3.54 8.35
CA LEU A 204 13.72 2.63 9.18
C LEU A 204 14.58 1.50 9.77
N ALA A 205 15.55 0.98 9.03
CA ALA A 205 16.49 -0.01 9.54
C ALA A 205 17.34 0.57 10.70
N GLU A 206 17.89 1.79 10.56
CA GLU A 206 18.58 2.51 11.64
C GLU A 206 17.70 2.59 12.89
N GLU A 207 16.46 3.04 12.76
CA GLU A 207 15.51 3.15 13.89
C GLU A 207 15.20 1.82 14.57
N GLN A 208 15.09 0.73 13.82
CA GLN A 208 14.81 -0.59 14.40
C GLN A 208 16.04 -1.16 15.11
N PHE A 209 17.22 -1.04 14.54
CA PHE A 209 18.47 -1.47 15.18
C PHE A 209 18.80 -0.64 16.41
N ALA A 210 18.43 0.65 16.45
CA ALA A 210 18.55 1.48 17.66
C ALA A 210 17.70 0.95 18.83
N LYS A 211 16.51 0.38 18.53
CA LYS A 211 15.60 -0.19 19.54
C LYS A 211 16.02 -1.58 20.00
N ASP A 212 16.43 -2.42 19.06
CA ASP A 212 16.86 -3.81 19.30
C ASP A 212 18.00 -4.17 18.33
N PRO A 213 19.26 -4.08 18.75
CA PRO A 213 20.43 -4.27 17.87
C PRO A 213 20.51 -5.61 17.17
N LYS A 214 19.84 -6.64 17.69
CA LYS A 214 19.78 -7.99 17.12
C LYS A 214 18.39 -8.40 16.66
N LEU A 215 17.43 -7.49 16.68
CA LEU A 215 16.01 -7.72 16.32
C LEU A 215 15.41 -8.95 17.02
N SER A 216 15.83 -9.20 18.27
CA SER A 216 15.51 -10.41 19.04
C SER A 216 14.02 -10.54 19.36
N ALA A 217 13.31 -9.42 19.41
CA ALA A 217 11.87 -9.37 19.67
C ALA A 217 11.02 -9.56 18.38
N ILE A 218 11.66 -9.62 17.19
CA ILE A 218 10.97 -9.68 15.90
C ILE A 218 11.07 -11.11 15.34
N SER A 219 9.94 -11.67 14.92
CA SER A 219 9.91 -12.95 14.23
C SER A 219 10.37 -12.80 12.78
N GLY A 220 11.19 -13.75 12.29
CA GLY A 220 11.60 -13.82 10.88
C GLY A 220 10.50 -14.28 9.91
N ARG A 221 9.24 -14.33 10.31
CA ARG A 221 8.09 -14.69 9.46
C ARG A 221 7.59 -13.46 8.70
N MET A 222 7.81 -13.45 7.39
CA MET A 222 7.52 -12.31 6.52
C MET A 222 6.18 -12.51 5.82
N HIS A 223 5.16 -11.78 6.25
CA HIS A 223 3.88 -11.75 5.54
C HIS A 223 3.94 -10.84 4.30
N SER A 224 3.04 -11.06 3.35
CA SER A 224 2.93 -10.27 2.13
C SER A 224 1.50 -9.79 1.94
N SER A 225 1.35 -8.61 1.35
CA SER A 225 0.10 -8.11 0.76
C SER A 225 -0.02 -8.57 -0.72
N GLY A 226 -1.11 -8.20 -1.40
CA GLY A 226 -1.37 -8.64 -2.78
C GLY A 226 -0.43 -8.03 -3.82
N GLU A 227 0.05 -6.80 -3.60
CA GLU A 227 0.69 -5.97 -4.64
C GLU A 227 1.98 -6.59 -5.20
N GLY A 228 2.81 -7.21 -4.35
CA GLY A 228 4.01 -7.91 -4.80
C GLY A 228 3.69 -9.06 -5.75
N LYS A 229 2.64 -9.83 -5.42
CA LYS A 229 2.15 -10.93 -6.26
C LYS A 229 1.56 -10.40 -7.58
N TRP A 230 0.69 -9.39 -7.51
CA TRP A 230 0.08 -8.80 -8.71
C TRP A 230 1.13 -8.22 -9.66
N THR A 231 2.21 -7.61 -9.14
CA THR A 231 3.33 -7.13 -9.97
C THR A 231 3.99 -8.27 -10.75
N ILE A 232 4.17 -9.43 -10.11
CA ILE A 232 4.76 -10.59 -10.76
C ILE A 232 3.81 -11.19 -11.81
N GLU A 233 2.53 -11.32 -11.47
CA GLU A 233 1.49 -11.80 -12.40
C GLU A 233 1.45 -10.90 -13.65
N GLU A 234 1.46 -9.59 -13.47
CA GLU A 234 1.50 -8.63 -14.57
C GLU A 234 2.80 -8.72 -15.39
N SER A 235 3.94 -8.93 -14.73
CA SER A 235 5.21 -9.11 -15.43
C SER A 235 5.22 -10.36 -16.33
N LEU A 236 4.54 -11.42 -15.89
CA LEU A 236 4.36 -12.64 -16.68
C LEU A 236 3.40 -12.41 -17.86
N ASP A 237 2.28 -11.73 -17.64
CA ASP A 237 1.30 -11.38 -18.68
C ASP A 237 1.91 -10.49 -19.77
N LEU A 238 2.83 -9.60 -19.37
CA LEU A 238 3.56 -8.69 -20.27
C LEU A 238 4.86 -9.28 -20.86
N GLU A 239 5.22 -10.51 -20.49
CA GLU A 239 6.49 -11.15 -20.86
C GLU A 239 7.74 -10.33 -20.43
N VAL A 240 7.63 -9.57 -19.31
CA VAL A 240 8.72 -8.78 -18.76
C VAL A 240 9.42 -9.54 -17.64
N PRO A 241 10.72 -9.85 -17.74
CA PRO A 241 11.44 -10.53 -16.68
C PRO A 241 11.56 -9.67 -15.41
N ALA A 242 11.09 -10.17 -14.26
CA ALA A 242 11.19 -9.51 -12.97
C ALA A 242 11.78 -10.45 -11.89
N PRO A 243 12.98 -11.01 -12.06
CA PRO A 243 13.51 -12.06 -11.17
C PRO A 243 13.72 -11.57 -9.74
N VAL A 244 14.17 -10.34 -9.53
CA VAL A 244 14.42 -9.77 -8.19
C VAL A 244 13.11 -9.68 -7.40
N ILE A 245 12.06 -9.14 -8.01
CA ILE A 245 10.74 -9.01 -7.37
C ILE A 245 10.15 -10.41 -7.12
N ALA A 246 10.23 -11.31 -8.09
CA ALA A 246 9.71 -12.67 -7.96
C ALA A 246 10.38 -13.43 -6.82
N LEU A 247 11.71 -13.41 -6.73
CA LEU A 247 12.45 -14.08 -5.66
C LEU A 247 12.18 -13.46 -4.29
N SER A 248 12.03 -12.15 -4.20
CA SER A 248 11.69 -11.49 -2.92
C SER A 248 10.33 -11.94 -2.36
N LEU A 249 9.33 -12.14 -3.22
CA LEU A 249 8.04 -12.72 -2.81
C LEU A 249 8.19 -14.19 -2.39
N MET A 250 8.95 -14.98 -3.15
CA MET A 250 9.19 -16.39 -2.83
C MET A 250 9.90 -16.55 -1.47
N MET A 251 10.83 -15.65 -1.13
CA MET A 251 11.47 -15.64 0.19
C MET A 251 10.47 -15.35 1.30
N ARG A 252 9.50 -14.46 1.09
CA ARG A 252 8.39 -14.27 2.05
C ARG A 252 7.58 -15.55 2.24
N TYR A 253 7.17 -16.22 1.18
CA TYR A 253 6.48 -17.52 1.27
C TYR A 253 7.34 -18.56 1.97
N ARG A 254 8.65 -18.61 1.66
CA ARG A 254 9.59 -19.54 2.31
C ARG A 254 9.68 -19.31 3.80
N SER A 255 9.67 -18.07 4.26
CA SER A 255 9.76 -17.72 5.69
C SER A 255 8.59 -18.23 6.54
N LEU A 256 7.45 -18.51 5.92
CA LEU A 256 6.24 -18.99 6.58
C LEU A 256 6.17 -20.53 6.69
N GLN A 257 7.12 -21.24 6.08
CA GLN A 257 7.11 -22.70 5.95
C GLN A 257 8.19 -23.34 6.81
N GLU A 258 7.84 -24.42 7.49
CA GLU A 258 8.74 -25.29 8.23
C GLU A 258 8.61 -26.71 7.71
N ASP A 259 9.71 -27.50 7.75
CA ASP A 259 9.75 -28.93 7.36
C ASP A 259 9.01 -29.21 6.03
N THR A 260 9.45 -28.52 4.97
CA THR A 260 8.74 -28.51 3.69
C THR A 260 8.74 -29.86 2.97
N PHE A 261 7.66 -30.13 2.22
CA PHE A 261 7.59 -31.31 1.36
C PHE A 261 8.72 -31.35 0.32
N THR A 262 9.13 -30.19 -0.22
CA THR A 262 10.32 -30.05 -1.07
C THR A 262 11.56 -30.61 -0.39
N GLY A 263 11.81 -30.22 0.86
CA GLY A 263 12.93 -30.74 1.65
C GLY A 263 12.85 -32.25 1.84
N LYS A 264 11.64 -32.76 2.13
CA LYS A 264 11.41 -34.23 2.28
C LYS A 264 11.69 -34.99 1.00
N VAL A 265 11.25 -34.48 -0.14
CA VAL A 265 11.52 -35.11 -1.46
C VAL A 265 13.01 -35.11 -1.76
N VAL A 266 13.72 -34.01 -1.58
CA VAL A 266 15.18 -33.96 -1.80
C VAL A 266 15.90 -34.94 -0.89
N SER A 267 15.54 -34.99 0.40
CA SER A 267 16.13 -35.94 1.34
C SER A 267 15.85 -37.41 0.96
N ALA A 268 14.62 -37.71 0.55
CA ALA A 268 14.24 -39.03 0.08
C ALA A 268 15.03 -39.46 -1.18
N LEU A 269 15.20 -38.54 -2.14
CA LEU A 269 16.02 -38.83 -3.34
C LEU A 269 17.49 -39.09 -2.98
N ARG A 270 18.07 -38.27 -2.09
CA ARG A 270 19.44 -38.47 -1.59
C ARG A 270 19.59 -39.82 -0.92
N ASN A 271 18.66 -40.20 -0.05
CA ASN A 271 18.65 -41.51 0.58
C ASN A 271 18.53 -42.65 -0.45
N GLY A 272 17.74 -42.44 -1.52
CA GLY A 272 17.51 -43.45 -2.54
C GLY A 272 18.73 -43.75 -3.43
N PHE A 273 19.62 -42.79 -3.67
CA PHE A 273 20.79 -42.99 -4.51
C PHE A 273 22.12 -43.10 -3.77
N GLY A 274 22.18 -42.95 -2.47
CA GLY A 274 23.49 -43.04 -1.84
C GLY A 274 23.58 -42.91 -0.33
N GLY A 275 22.48 -42.70 0.37
CA GLY A 275 22.49 -42.69 1.85
C GLY A 275 23.28 -41.53 2.47
N HIS A 276 23.16 -40.33 1.89
CA HIS A 276 23.81 -39.10 2.37
C HIS A 276 22.92 -38.26 3.24
#